data_3913ef2721c9df71ce3d45bcfb2b496a
#
_entry.id   3913ef2721c9df71ce3d45bcfb2b496a
#
_cell.length_a   1.000
_cell.length_b   1.000
_cell.length_c   1.000
_cell.angle_alpha   90.00
_cell.angle_beta   90.00
_cell.angle_gamma   90.00
#
_symmetry.space_group_name_H-M   'P 1'
#
loop_
_entity.id
_entity.type
_entity.pdbx_description
1 polymer ?
#
loop_
_entity_poly.entity_id
_entity_poly.type
_entity_poly.pdbx_seq_one_letter_code
_entity_poly.pdbx_strand_id
1 'polypeptide(L)'
;MKTLKIFILAAFAAAFTSACQTVDVTPEPSSEKVLMTFSVTADNSDETRTFLASNGQSVRWKNTDELAVWDGTQVCKFSIPETVKDFSGAVDFTGHARDGQEAYYALYPYAAEGLTFTTSDGDPYVTGVTFPEVQTATKGSYDPKAVVSVAVSEDKNFEMRNTVALAKVTINSDYIKSVQITAADNETNAKAYLAAVSKVMIKEYPAVYAQSSQSKSVTLTSETAMEPGDYYIAMIPRTLEGLSVTYTKTDGSVATVSSATTVEFKRATITPLGIDDSKLTFIKEEEPETPAEPVEPETLTLTIDCANGQPFTQNIATSNSNYEKTEGTWILEQDGVEYPFVIDCGTKGYRFVSNSIRLNEGGSTKGSIKTPAIESMKLVSVYVNVTNGPSADGKEVYVSAVNNSSYDTNYLGMQAFAKNPDNVNEKTFNLTGTAANKSYYIIAKHNKTQIAKLVLTYESVTE
;
A
#
# COMPACT_ATOMS: atom_id res chain seq x y z
N MET A 1 23.47 -67.09 47.45
CA MET A 1 24.23 -68.14 46.74
C MET A 1 24.62 -67.54 45.42
N LYS A 2 25.88 -67.02 45.28
CA LYS A 2 26.99 -67.68 44.57
C LYS A 2 26.57 -68.05 43.16
N THR A 3 27.15 -67.50 42.08
CA THR A 3 28.54 -67.60 41.57
C THR A 3 28.72 -66.67 40.39
N LEU A 4 29.64 -65.88 40.37
CA LEU A 4 30.86 -65.48 39.70
C LEU A 4 31.41 -66.46 38.63
N LYS A 5 31.73 -65.96 37.42
CA LYS A 5 32.80 -66.40 36.51
C LYS A 5 32.81 -65.44 35.30
N ILE A 6 33.78 -64.54 35.12
CA ILE A 6 35.19 -64.62 34.72
C ILE A 6 35.36 -64.84 33.17
N PHE A 7 35.86 -63.74 32.55
CA PHE A 7 36.80 -63.55 31.40
C PHE A 7 36.77 -64.47 30.16
N ILE A 8 36.69 -63.83 29.00
CA ILE A 8 37.75 -64.06 27.92
C ILE A 8 37.85 -62.74 27.11
N LEU A 9 39.09 -62.24 27.04
CA LEU A 9 39.64 -61.19 26.22
C LEU A 9 39.96 -61.76 24.84
N ALA A 10 39.40 -61.23 23.78
CA ALA A 10 39.87 -61.49 22.40
C ALA A 10 40.12 -60.15 21.71
N ALA A 11 41.40 -59.82 21.55
CA ALA A 11 41.83 -58.68 20.75
C ALA A 11 41.65 -59.02 19.25
N PHE A 12 40.85 -58.20 18.56
CA PHE A 12 40.88 -58.15 17.09
C PHE A 12 41.36 -56.74 16.69
N ALA A 13 42.59 -56.75 16.12
CA ALA A 13 43.12 -55.62 15.42
C ALA A 13 42.39 -55.51 14.08
N ALA A 14 41.55 -54.50 13.90
CA ALA A 14 40.99 -54.11 12.62
C ALA A 14 41.64 -52.80 12.18
N ALA A 15 42.30 -52.86 11.03
CA ALA A 15 42.97 -51.76 10.37
C ALA A 15 41.96 -50.65 10.06
N PHE A 16 42.21 -49.44 10.56
CA PHE A 16 41.50 -48.23 10.15
C PHE A 16 42.02 -47.81 8.77
N THR A 17 41.27 -48.14 7.72
CA THR A 17 41.37 -47.40 6.47
C THR A 17 40.67 -46.05 6.67
N SER A 18 41.42 -44.98 6.82
CA SER A 18 40.90 -43.60 6.75
C SER A 18 40.38 -43.35 5.35
N ALA A 19 39.10 -43.55 5.14
CA ALA A 19 38.39 -42.88 4.05
C ALA A 19 38.19 -41.43 4.46
N CYS A 20 38.99 -40.52 3.94
CA CYS A 20 38.66 -39.11 3.89
C CYS A 20 37.38 -38.96 3.07
N GLN A 21 36.24 -39.00 3.71
CA GLN A 21 35.05 -38.36 3.17
C GLN A 21 35.27 -36.87 3.35
N THR A 22 35.53 -36.18 2.26
CA THR A 22 35.30 -34.74 2.18
C THR A 22 33.79 -34.51 2.39
N VAL A 23 33.39 -34.21 3.61
CA VAL A 23 32.08 -33.66 3.86
C VAL A 23 32.12 -32.27 3.20
N ASP A 24 31.41 -32.14 2.09
CA ASP A 24 31.07 -30.87 1.52
C ASP A 24 30.20 -30.16 2.55
N VAL A 25 30.83 -29.42 3.48
CA VAL A 25 30.15 -28.57 4.42
C VAL A 25 29.76 -27.33 3.62
N THR A 26 28.58 -27.36 3.09
CA THR A 26 27.95 -26.11 2.64
C THR A 26 27.93 -25.18 3.88
N PRO A 27 28.66 -24.07 3.87
CA PRO A 27 28.71 -23.21 5.05
C PRO A 27 27.29 -22.72 5.36
N GLU A 28 26.81 -22.99 6.59
CA GLU A 28 25.58 -22.37 7.04
C GLU A 28 25.72 -20.85 6.94
N PRO A 29 24.68 -20.14 6.45
CA PRO A 29 24.74 -18.69 6.30
C PRO A 29 25.03 -18.03 7.66
N SER A 30 26.06 -17.19 7.70
CA SER A 30 26.48 -16.47 8.90
C SER A 30 25.32 -15.65 9.49
N SER A 31 25.12 -15.71 10.79
CA SER A 31 24.14 -14.86 11.47
C SER A 31 24.60 -13.39 11.56
N GLU A 32 25.90 -13.16 11.42
CA GLU A 32 26.48 -11.81 11.49
C GLU A 32 26.54 -11.15 10.12
N LYS A 33 26.26 -9.83 10.11
CA LYS A 33 26.43 -9.00 8.91
C LYS A 33 27.91 -8.65 8.74
N VAL A 34 28.41 -8.81 7.55
CA VAL A 34 29.75 -8.39 7.15
C VAL A 34 29.68 -7.29 6.11
N LEU A 35 30.73 -6.52 6.01
CA LEU A 35 30.86 -5.54 4.93
C LEU A 35 30.97 -6.29 3.58
N MET A 36 30.08 -5.97 2.68
CA MET A 36 30.01 -6.58 1.35
C MET A 36 30.02 -5.53 0.27
N THR A 37 30.44 -5.94 -0.91
CA THR A 37 30.40 -5.13 -2.12
C THR A 37 29.67 -5.92 -3.19
N PHE A 38 28.72 -5.25 -3.85
CA PHE A 38 28.06 -5.74 -5.04
C PHE A 38 28.44 -4.86 -6.22
N SER A 39 28.86 -5.48 -7.32
CA SER A 39 29.06 -4.78 -8.59
C SER A 39 27.73 -4.71 -9.32
N VAL A 40 27.28 -3.51 -9.63
CA VAL A 40 25.93 -3.27 -10.14
C VAL A 40 25.98 -2.63 -11.52
N THR A 41 25.44 -3.33 -12.49
CA THR A 41 25.19 -2.79 -13.84
C THR A 41 23.71 -2.43 -13.99
N ALA A 42 23.47 -1.33 -14.71
CA ALA A 42 22.10 -1.03 -15.11
C ALA A 42 21.68 -1.91 -16.29
N ASP A 43 20.37 -2.02 -16.53
CA ASP A 43 19.80 -2.76 -17.67
C ASP A 43 20.46 -2.29 -18.99
N ASN A 44 21.05 -3.24 -19.72
CA ASN A 44 21.72 -2.97 -21.00
C ASN A 44 20.74 -2.81 -22.19
N SER A 45 19.42 -2.91 -21.94
CA SER A 45 18.44 -2.53 -22.94
C SER A 45 18.61 -1.04 -23.25
N ASP A 46 18.69 -0.68 -24.52
CA ASP A 46 19.17 0.59 -25.04
C ASP A 46 18.48 1.88 -24.54
N GLU A 47 17.54 1.81 -23.60
CA GLU A 47 16.59 2.89 -23.39
C GLU A 47 16.31 3.34 -21.94
N THR A 48 16.77 2.67 -20.86
CA THR A 48 16.41 3.12 -19.49
C THR A 48 17.44 2.85 -18.40
N ARG A 49 17.86 3.89 -17.69
CA ARG A 49 18.80 3.84 -16.56
C ARG A 49 18.53 5.01 -15.58
N THR A 50 19.20 5.07 -14.43
CA THR A 50 18.87 5.96 -13.29
C THR A 50 18.96 7.46 -13.57
N PHE A 51 19.65 7.85 -14.61
CA PHE A 51 19.79 9.23 -15.07
C PHE A 51 20.09 9.24 -16.58
N LEU A 52 19.30 9.96 -17.36
CA LEU A 52 19.61 10.13 -18.78
C LEU A 52 20.84 11.03 -18.94
N ALA A 53 21.90 10.50 -19.53
CA ALA A 53 23.02 11.31 -19.94
C ALA A 53 22.60 12.34 -20.99
N SER A 54 23.41 13.34 -21.23
CA SER A 54 23.12 14.42 -22.19
C SER A 54 22.82 13.97 -23.64
N ASN A 55 23.14 12.72 -23.97
CA ASN A 55 22.76 12.09 -25.23
C ASN A 55 21.31 11.54 -25.27
N GLY A 56 20.58 11.56 -24.12
CA GLY A 56 19.23 11.03 -24.00
C GLY A 56 19.08 9.51 -24.11
N GLN A 57 20.20 8.78 -24.18
CA GLN A 57 20.22 7.33 -24.47
C GLN A 57 20.99 6.51 -23.43
N SER A 58 21.88 7.11 -22.66
CA SER A 58 22.63 6.40 -21.64
C SER A 58 22.36 6.95 -20.25
N VAL A 59 22.33 6.08 -19.28
CA VAL A 59 22.05 6.40 -17.89
C VAL A 59 23.25 6.11 -17.05
N ARG A 60 23.43 6.89 -16.01
CA ARG A 60 24.53 6.78 -15.09
C ARG A 60 24.03 6.74 -13.66
N TRP A 61 24.72 6.01 -12.83
CA TRP A 61 24.56 6.07 -11.39
C TRP A 61 24.99 7.44 -10.87
N LYS A 62 24.45 7.84 -9.72
CA LYS A 62 24.87 9.02 -8.96
C LYS A 62 25.45 8.55 -7.63
N ASN A 63 26.37 9.30 -7.07
CA ASN A 63 26.95 9.00 -5.76
C ASN A 63 25.94 8.98 -4.60
N THR A 64 24.73 9.50 -4.82
CA THR A 64 23.62 9.48 -3.87
C THR A 64 22.68 8.29 -4.04
N ASP A 65 22.93 7.44 -5.03
CA ASP A 65 22.07 6.28 -5.29
C ASP A 65 22.26 5.21 -4.21
N GLU A 66 21.16 4.63 -3.78
CA GLU A 66 21.11 3.62 -2.75
C GLU A 66 20.29 2.41 -3.24
N LEU A 67 20.74 1.22 -2.85
CA LEU A 67 20.18 -0.05 -3.25
C LEU A 67 19.64 -0.79 -2.02
N ALA A 68 18.45 -1.36 -2.12
CA ALA A 68 17.94 -2.34 -1.17
C ALA A 68 18.40 -3.74 -1.57
N VAL A 69 19.10 -4.44 -0.68
CA VAL A 69 19.53 -5.82 -0.89
C VAL A 69 18.91 -6.72 0.18
N TRP A 70 18.22 -7.76 -0.25
CA TRP A 70 17.70 -8.81 0.62
C TRP A 70 18.79 -9.85 0.88
N ASP A 71 19.14 -10.05 2.15
CA ASP A 71 20.20 -10.97 2.60
C ASP A 71 19.68 -12.32 3.11
N GLY A 72 18.49 -12.73 2.65
CA GLY A 72 17.81 -13.94 3.09
C GLY A 72 16.92 -13.75 4.33
N THR A 73 17.07 -12.64 5.07
CA THR A 73 16.29 -12.36 6.29
C THR A 73 15.80 -10.93 6.44
N GLN A 74 16.50 -9.96 5.88
CA GLN A 74 16.15 -8.57 6.00
C GLN A 74 16.65 -7.76 4.82
N VAL A 75 16.05 -6.59 4.64
CA VAL A 75 16.48 -5.59 3.67
C VAL A 75 17.67 -4.83 4.23
N CYS A 76 18.76 -4.83 3.49
CA CYS A 76 20.00 -4.14 3.81
C CYS A 76 20.20 -2.98 2.84
N LYS A 77 20.69 -1.86 3.36
CA LYS A 77 21.01 -0.68 2.57
C LYS A 77 22.43 -0.76 2.05
N PHE A 78 22.60 -0.51 0.76
CA PHE A 78 23.89 -0.39 0.09
C PHE A 78 23.99 0.95 -0.61
N SER A 79 25.15 1.57 -0.57
CA SER A 79 25.42 2.89 -1.16
C SER A 79 26.73 2.87 -1.93
N ILE A 80 26.88 3.83 -2.83
CA ILE A 80 28.10 3.99 -3.62
C ILE A 80 29.17 4.68 -2.76
N PRO A 81 30.36 4.07 -2.59
CA PRO A 81 31.45 4.71 -1.85
C PRO A 81 31.89 6.04 -2.49
N GLU A 82 32.26 7.02 -1.68
CA GLU A 82 32.75 8.32 -2.15
C GLU A 82 34.01 8.22 -3.02
N THR A 83 34.71 7.11 -2.95
CA THR A 83 35.90 6.82 -3.75
C THR A 83 35.59 6.55 -5.23
N VAL A 84 34.35 6.15 -5.53
CA VAL A 84 33.90 5.91 -6.92
C VAL A 84 33.78 7.24 -7.64
N LYS A 85 34.43 7.37 -8.80
CA LYS A 85 34.44 8.58 -9.64
C LYS A 85 33.92 8.35 -11.05
N ASP A 86 33.87 7.10 -11.52
CA ASP A 86 33.29 6.73 -12.80
C ASP A 86 31.96 5.95 -12.59
N PHE A 87 30.91 6.46 -13.17
CA PHE A 87 29.56 5.92 -13.09
C PHE A 87 29.06 5.42 -14.45
N SER A 88 29.97 5.23 -15.43
CA SER A 88 29.60 4.90 -16.80
C SER A 88 29.39 3.40 -17.07
N GLY A 89 29.76 2.54 -16.14
CA GLY A 89 29.68 1.08 -16.29
C GLY A 89 29.10 0.40 -15.05
N ALA A 90 29.70 -0.70 -14.70
CA ALA A 90 29.45 -1.34 -13.42
C ALA A 90 29.93 -0.45 -12.28
N VAL A 91 29.13 -0.28 -11.24
CA VAL A 91 29.44 0.54 -10.09
C VAL A 91 29.32 -0.30 -8.83
N ASP A 92 30.32 -0.17 -7.95
CA ASP A 92 30.33 -0.88 -6.70
C ASP A 92 29.44 -0.19 -5.65
N PHE A 93 28.52 -0.98 -5.07
CA PHE A 93 27.73 -0.59 -3.91
C PHE A 93 28.22 -1.35 -2.69
N THR A 94 28.43 -0.66 -1.59
CA THR A 94 28.91 -1.25 -0.33
C THR A 94 27.87 -1.11 0.78
N GLY A 95 27.78 -2.13 1.62
CA GLY A 95 26.86 -2.17 2.75
C GLY A 95 27.12 -3.41 3.62
N HIS A 96 26.35 -3.56 4.68
CA HIS A 96 26.46 -4.71 5.57
C HIS A 96 25.29 -5.66 5.36
N ALA A 97 25.59 -6.92 5.02
CA ALA A 97 24.61 -7.99 4.81
C ALA A 97 25.19 -9.33 5.30
N ARG A 98 24.34 -10.33 5.44
CA ARG A 98 24.78 -11.71 5.74
C ARG A 98 25.45 -12.34 4.53
N ASP A 99 26.60 -12.92 4.72
CA ASP A 99 27.32 -13.66 3.66
C ASP A 99 26.83 -15.11 3.57
N GLY A 100 27.18 -15.78 2.46
CA GLY A 100 26.89 -17.20 2.26
C GLY A 100 25.47 -17.50 1.82
N GLN A 101 24.71 -16.51 1.31
CA GLN A 101 23.42 -16.76 0.70
C GLN A 101 23.61 -17.41 -0.68
N GLU A 102 22.71 -18.34 -1.06
CA GLU A 102 22.68 -18.91 -2.41
C GLU A 102 22.41 -17.83 -3.47
N ALA A 103 21.57 -16.86 -3.14
CA ALA A 103 21.29 -15.71 -3.98
C ALA A 103 20.96 -14.49 -3.15
N TYR A 104 21.30 -13.31 -3.66
CA TYR A 104 20.91 -12.01 -3.16
C TYR A 104 19.91 -11.37 -4.13
N TYR A 105 18.97 -10.62 -3.59
CA TYR A 105 17.94 -9.93 -4.38
C TYR A 105 18.02 -8.45 -4.14
N ALA A 106 17.96 -7.68 -5.21
CA ALA A 106 18.11 -6.23 -5.15
C ALA A 106 16.88 -5.50 -5.68
N LEU A 107 16.61 -4.33 -5.11
CA LEU A 107 15.64 -3.37 -5.60
C LEU A 107 16.25 -1.96 -5.54
N TYR A 108 16.10 -1.22 -6.61
CA TYR A 108 16.42 0.20 -6.71
C TYR A 108 15.15 1.00 -7.04
N PRO A 109 14.97 2.20 -6.48
CA PRO A 109 15.76 2.81 -5.42
C PRO A 109 15.52 2.16 -4.05
N TYR A 110 16.43 2.37 -3.12
CA TYR A 110 16.27 1.92 -1.74
C TYR A 110 15.05 2.55 -1.09
N ALA A 111 14.25 1.74 -0.41
CA ALA A 111 13.20 2.18 0.49
C ALA A 111 13.47 1.58 1.88
N ALA A 112 13.43 2.43 2.90
CA ALA A 112 13.77 2.03 4.27
C ALA A 112 12.71 1.12 4.90
N GLU A 113 11.46 1.25 4.50
CA GLU A 113 10.31 0.57 5.09
C GLU A 113 9.33 0.06 4.03
N GLY A 114 8.47 -0.85 4.40
CA GLY A 114 7.36 -1.33 3.59
C GLY A 114 7.69 -2.43 2.57
N LEU A 115 8.97 -2.76 2.36
CA LEU A 115 9.37 -3.82 1.43
C LEU A 115 9.32 -5.19 2.11
N THR A 116 8.71 -6.15 1.44
CA THR A 116 8.75 -7.57 1.84
C THR A 116 9.19 -8.42 0.66
N PHE A 117 10.35 -9.08 0.80
CA PHE A 117 10.85 -10.04 -0.17
C PHE A 117 10.30 -11.43 0.14
N THR A 118 9.93 -12.16 -0.88
CA THR A 118 9.53 -13.56 -0.83
C THR A 118 10.36 -14.33 -1.84
N THR A 119 11.14 -15.29 -1.35
CA THR A 119 12.14 -16.03 -2.15
C THR A 119 11.95 -17.54 -2.07
N SER A 120 11.00 -18.00 -1.24
CA SER A 120 10.57 -19.41 -1.13
C SER A 120 9.32 -19.65 -1.99
N ASP A 121 9.16 -20.88 -2.50
CA ASP A 121 7.96 -21.34 -3.20
C ASP A 121 7.63 -20.64 -4.53
N GLY A 122 8.56 -20.64 -5.48
CA GLY A 122 8.34 -20.18 -6.85
C GLY A 122 9.21 -18.98 -7.25
N ASP A 123 8.76 -18.24 -8.25
CA ASP A 123 9.50 -17.05 -8.71
C ASP A 123 9.62 -16.01 -7.59
N PRO A 124 10.83 -15.50 -7.28
CA PRO A 124 11.04 -14.50 -6.24
C PRO A 124 10.33 -13.17 -6.58
N TYR A 125 9.83 -12.48 -5.55
CA TYR A 125 9.18 -11.20 -5.71
C TYR A 125 9.37 -10.30 -4.48
N VAL A 126 9.13 -9.01 -4.67
CA VAL A 126 9.05 -8.01 -3.61
C VAL A 126 7.68 -7.32 -3.64
N THR A 127 7.09 -7.10 -2.46
CA THR A 127 5.86 -6.31 -2.28
C THR A 127 6.14 -5.01 -1.57
N GLY A 128 5.18 -4.09 -1.58
CA GLY A 128 5.32 -2.75 -0.99
C GLY A 128 6.09 -1.77 -1.89
N VAL A 129 6.33 -2.14 -3.14
CA VAL A 129 7.07 -1.28 -4.09
C VAL A 129 6.15 -0.17 -4.60
N THR A 130 6.55 1.08 -4.37
CA THR A 130 5.76 2.25 -4.78
C THR A 130 6.15 2.73 -6.17
N PHE A 131 5.16 2.82 -7.06
CA PHE A 131 5.22 3.55 -8.32
C PHE A 131 4.42 4.84 -8.12
N PRO A 132 5.08 6.00 -7.93
CA PRO A 132 4.42 7.21 -7.48
C PRO A 132 3.52 7.81 -8.56
N GLU A 133 2.33 8.27 -8.16
CA GLU A 133 1.40 8.99 -9.01
C GLU A 133 1.91 10.40 -9.34
N VAL A 134 2.61 11.04 -8.39
CA VAL A 134 3.20 12.37 -8.55
C VAL A 134 4.71 12.26 -8.59
N GLN A 135 5.32 12.83 -9.63
CA GLN A 135 6.75 12.78 -9.91
C GLN A 135 7.31 14.19 -10.05
N THR A 136 8.54 14.39 -9.61
CA THR A 136 9.23 15.67 -9.71
C THR A 136 9.87 15.84 -11.08
N ALA A 137 9.60 16.95 -11.73
CA ALA A 137 10.16 17.27 -13.03
C ALA A 137 11.67 17.53 -12.96
N THR A 138 12.42 16.81 -13.77
CA THR A 138 13.86 17.00 -13.97
C THR A 138 14.14 17.12 -15.45
N LYS A 139 14.63 18.28 -15.90
CA LYS A 139 14.92 18.52 -17.31
C LYS A 139 15.94 17.51 -17.85
N GLY A 140 15.61 16.91 -18.98
CA GLY A 140 16.43 15.89 -19.62
C GLY A 140 16.45 14.54 -18.89
N SER A 141 15.63 14.35 -17.85
CA SER A 141 15.60 13.12 -17.05
C SER A 141 14.19 12.85 -16.49
N TYR A 142 14.11 11.85 -15.64
CA TYR A 142 12.92 11.43 -14.88
C TYR A 142 13.15 11.62 -13.38
N ASP A 143 12.08 11.45 -12.58
CA ASP A 143 12.19 11.37 -11.13
C ASP A 143 12.85 10.03 -10.71
N PRO A 144 14.04 10.04 -10.08
CA PRO A 144 14.73 8.80 -9.70
C PRO A 144 13.90 7.90 -8.77
N LYS A 145 12.98 8.46 -8.00
CA LYS A 145 12.09 7.69 -7.10
C LYS A 145 11.03 6.90 -7.85
N ALA A 146 10.77 7.25 -9.09
CA ALA A 146 9.72 6.62 -9.91
C ALA A 146 10.25 5.46 -10.77
N VAL A 147 11.57 5.37 -10.97
CA VAL A 147 12.16 4.34 -11.85
C VAL A 147 12.67 3.20 -11.00
N VAL A 148 11.86 2.14 -10.93
CA VAL A 148 12.13 0.95 -10.15
C VAL A 148 12.86 -0.09 -11.00
N SER A 149 13.92 -0.69 -10.44
CA SER A 149 14.63 -1.81 -11.04
C SER A 149 14.86 -2.91 -10.00
N VAL A 150 14.93 -4.15 -10.47
CA VAL A 150 15.17 -5.34 -9.64
C VAL A 150 16.27 -6.19 -10.22
N ALA A 151 16.94 -6.97 -9.36
CA ALA A 151 17.95 -7.93 -9.77
C ALA A 151 18.02 -9.12 -8.82
N VAL A 152 18.58 -10.21 -9.29
CA VAL A 152 19.03 -11.37 -8.50
C VAL A 152 20.48 -11.66 -8.87
N SER A 153 21.28 -12.07 -7.90
CA SER A 153 22.69 -12.44 -8.10
C SER A 153 23.11 -13.56 -7.17
N GLU A 154 23.80 -14.53 -7.73
CA GLU A 154 24.46 -15.63 -7.00
C GLU A 154 25.95 -15.35 -6.78
N ASP A 155 26.53 -14.42 -7.54
CA ASP A 155 27.97 -14.14 -7.61
C ASP A 155 28.37 -12.71 -7.19
N LYS A 156 27.43 -11.98 -6.55
CA LYS A 156 27.60 -10.56 -6.12
C LYS A 156 27.67 -9.56 -7.30
N ASN A 157 27.25 -9.94 -8.50
CA ASN A 157 27.10 -9.07 -9.64
C ASN A 157 25.62 -8.89 -9.95
N PHE A 158 25.09 -7.71 -9.76
CA PHE A 158 23.70 -7.39 -10.09
C PHE A 158 23.58 -6.82 -11.50
N GLU A 159 22.80 -7.46 -12.33
CA GLU A 159 22.27 -6.89 -13.56
C GLU A 159 20.86 -6.37 -13.30
N MET A 160 20.75 -5.08 -13.05
CA MET A 160 19.44 -4.46 -12.73
C MET A 160 18.52 -4.52 -13.95
N ARG A 161 17.29 -4.94 -13.73
CA ARG A 161 16.22 -5.00 -14.74
C ARG A 161 15.16 -3.94 -14.42
N ASN A 162 15.01 -3.00 -15.32
CA ASN A 162 14.01 -1.94 -15.19
C ASN A 162 12.59 -2.52 -15.23
N THR A 163 11.69 -1.96 -14.43
CA THR A 163 10.30 -2.42 -14.32
C THR A 163 9.29 -1.44 -14.89
N VAL A 164 9.70 -0.23 -15.25
CA VAL A 164 8.82 0.85 -15.71
C VAL A 164 8.90 1.07 -17.23
N ALA A 165 7.90 1.74 -17.76
CA ALA A 165 7.90 2.41 -19.04
C ALA A 165 8.10 3.92 -18.83
N LEU A 166 8.65 4.62 -19.80
CA LEU A 166 8.79 6.07 -19.80
C LEU A 166 7.96 6.70 -20.92
N ALA A 167 7.15 7.69 -20.58
CA ALA A 167 6.59 8.62 -21.54
C ALA A 167 7.49 9.84 -21.67
N LYS A 168 7.84 10.22 -22.90
CA LYS A 168 8.61 11.44 -23.17
C LYS A 168 7.66 12.58 -23.51
N VAL A 169 7.79 13.68 -22.80
CA VAL A 169 7.12 14.96 -23.06
C VAL A 169 8.17 15.99 -23.39
N THR A 170 7.94 16.74 -24.46
CA THR A 170 8.78 17.90 -24.81
C THR A 170 8.03 19.17 -24.46
N ILE A 171 8.57 19.96 -23.56
CA ILE A 171 8.05 21.26 -23.17
C ILE A 171 8.72 22.33 -24.06
N ASN A 172 7.91 23.10 -24.74
CA ASN A 172 8.37 24.19 -25.65
C ASN A 172 8.17 25.56 -25.02
N SER A 173 7.30 25.65 -24.02
CA SER A 173 6.91 26.89 -23.33
C SER A 173 7.57 27.02 -21.98
N ASP A 174 7.69 28.22 -21.45
CA ASP A 174 8.28 28.54 -20.16
C ASP A 174 7.23 28.78 -19.05
N TYR A 175 6.00 28.34 -19.26
CA TYR A 175 4.88 28.53 -18.35
C TYR A 175 4.19 27.24 -17.88
N ILE A 176 4.61 26.09 -18.37
CA ILE A 176 4.05 24.79 -17.95
C ILE A 176 4.58 24.41 -16.57
N LYS A 177 3.69 24.11 -15.65
CA LYS A 177 4.01 23.67 -14.27
C LYS A 177 3.86 22.18 -14.10
N SER A 178 2.87 21.57 -14.75
CA SER A 178 2.66 20.12 -14.64
C SER A 178 2.12 19.51 -15.94
N VAL A 179 2.41 18.21 -16.11
CA VAL A 179 1.86 17.38 -17.18
C VAL A 179 1.32 16.10 -16.55
N GLN A 180 0.04 15.80 -16.77
CA GLN A 180 -0.60 14.59 -16.30
C GLN A 180 -1.00 13.71 -17.49
N ILE A 181 -0.69 12.43 -17.41
CA ILE A 181 -1.16 11.38 -18.32
C ILE A 181 -2.25 10.59 -17.58
N THR A 182 -3.41 10.43 -18.20
CA THR A 182 -4.53 9.67 -17.65
C THR A 182 -5.00 8.65 -18.67
N ALA A 183 -5.15 7.38 -18.28
CA ALA A 183 -5.77 6.35 -19.10
C ALA A 183 -7.24 6.72 -19.36
N ALA A 184 -7.72 6.58 -20.60
CA ALA A 184 -9.12 6.84 -20.92
C ALA A 184 -10.05 5.93 -20.09
N ASP A 185 -11.18 6.47 -19.67
CA ASP A 185 -12.15 5.73 -18.86
C ASP A 185 -13.04 4.86 -19.76
N ASN A 186 -12.62 3.63 -19.96
CA ASN A 186 -13.34 2.59 -20.71
C ASN A 186 -13.13 1.22 -20.07
N GLU A 187 -13.87 0.21 -20.53
CA GLU A 187 -13.82 -1.15 -19.96
C GLU A 187 -12.44 -1.79 -20.10
N THR A 188 -11.76 -1.60 -21.22
CA THR A 188 -10.41 -2.15 -21.46
C THR A 188 -9.39 -1.57 -20.47
N ASN A 189 -9.50 -0.28 -20.17
CA ASN A 189 -8.64 0.41 -19.23
C ASN A 189 -9.11 0.30 -17.76
N ALA A 190 -10.13 -0.50 -17.46
CA ALA A 190 -10.70 -0.60 -16.10
C ALA A 190 -9.66 -0.91 -15.02
N LYS A 191 -8.63 -1.70 -15.38
CA LYS A 191 -7.49 -2.08 -14.50
C LYS A 191 -6.14 -1.58 -15.02
N ALA A 192 -6.12 -0.56 -15.87
CA ALA A 192 -4.90 0.00 -16.44
C ALA A 192 -4.28 1.04 -15.49
N TYR A 193 -3.83 0.58 -14.33
CA TYR A 193 -3.18 1.45 -13.36
C TYR A 193 -1.77 1.83 -13.85
N LEU A 194 -1.47 3.13 -13.83
CA LEU A 194 -0.19 3.71 -14.21
C LEU A 194 0.73 3.93 -13.01
N ALA A 195 0.14 4.10 -11.83
CA ALA A 195 0.82 4.22 -10.55
C ALA A 195 0.11 3.35 -9.49
N ALA A 196 0.87 2.78 -8.54
CA ALA A 196 0.34 1.95 -7.47
C ALA A 196 1.42 1.59 -6.43
N VAL A 197 1.01 1.08 -5.28
CA VAL A 197 1.86 0.19 -4.48
C VAL A 197 1.69 -1.22 -5.03
N SER A 198 2.80 -1.89 -5.34
CA SER A 198 2.80 -3.08 -6.20
C SER A 198 3.63 -4.23 -5.66
N LYS A 199 3.33 -5.43 -6.18
CA LYS A 199 4.18 -6.60 -6.19
C LYS A 199 5.02 -6.59 -7.47
N VAL A 200 6.32 -6.78 -7.35
CA VAL A 200 7.26 -6.85 -8.48
C VAL A 200 7.93 -8.22 -8.48
N MET A 201 7.85 -8.93 -9.60
CA MET A 201 8.55 -10.20 -9.80
C MET A 201 10.02 -9.94 -10.11
N ILE A 202 10.92 -10.67 -9.43
CA ILE A 202 12.39 -10.52 -9.61
C ILE A 202 12.85 -11.62 -10.55
N LYS A 203 12.92 -11.30 -11.84
CA LYS A 203 13.32 -12.21 -12.91
C LYS A 203 13.83 -11.43 -14.12
N GLU A 204 14.33 -12.14 -15.12
CA GLU A 204 14.86 -11.54 -16.36
C GLU A 204 13.87 -10.55 -17.03
N TYR A 205 12.58 -10.93 -17.03
CA TYR A 205 11.50 -10.06 -17.50
C TYR A 205 10.58 -9.74 -16.32
N PRO A 206 10.88 -8.70 -15.51
CA PRO A 206 10.06 -8.33 -14.35
C PRO A 206 8.63 -8.00 -14.74
N ALA A 207 7.69 -8.45 -13.90
CA ALA A 207 6.28 -8.11 -14.04
C ALA A 207 5.81 -7.33 -12.80
N VAL A 208 4.96 -6.33 -13.02
CA VAL A 208 4.41 -5.46 -11.97
C VAL A 208 2.93 -5.71 -11.82
N TYR A 209 2.50 -5.98 -10.59
CA TYR A 209 1.11 -6.22 -10.22
C TYR A 209 0.67 -5.18 -9.19
N ALA A 210 -0.18 -4.26 -9.59
CA ALA A 210 -0.75 -3.23 -8.71
C ALA A 210 -1.60 -3.88 -7.61
N GLN A 211 -1.37 -3.51 -6.36
CA GLN A 211 -2.05 -4.06 -5.17
C GLN A 211 -2.92 -3.04 -4.47
N SER A 212 -2.37 -1.87 -4.17
CA SER A 212 -3.08 -0.78 -3.47
C SER A 212 -2.65 0.59 -3.99
N SER A 213 -3.32 1.65 -3.54
CA SER A 213 -3.06 3.03 -3.98
C SER A 213 -2.99 3.16 -5.50
N GLN A 214 -3.96 2.53 -6.16
CA GLN A 214 -4.02 2.38 -7.61
C GLN A 214 -4.51 3.66 -8.25
N SER A 215 -3.75 4.20 -9.21
CA SER A 215 -4.14 5.37 -10.01
C SER A 215 -4.07 5.08 -11.50
N LYS A 216 -5.06 5.57 -12.24
CA LYS A 216 -5.07 5.59 -13.71
C LYS A 216 -4.30 6.79 -14.28
N SER A 217 -3.75 7.64 -13.42
CA SER A 217 -3.02 8.84 -13.78
C SER A 217 -1.62 8.83 -13.22
N VAL A 218 -0.72 9.53 -13.92
CA VAL A 218 0.60 9.93 -13.42
C VAL A 218 0.83 11.40 -13.77
N THR A 219 1.38 12.13 -12.82
CA THR A 219 1.59 13.58 -12.95
C THR A 219 3.06 13.92 -12.74
N LEU A 220 3.65 14.57 -13.72
CA LEU A 220 4.94 15.22 -13.58
C LEU A 220 4.70 16.67 -13.17
N THR A 221 5.32 17.12 -12.10
CA THR A 221 5.13 18.48 -11.57
C THR A 221 6.45 19.15 -11.20
N SER A 222 6.46 20.47 -11.26
CA SER A 222 7.55 21.32 -10.81
C SER A 222 7.03 22.35 -9.81
N GLU A 223 7.86 22.84 -8.92
CA GLU A 223 7.51 23.94 -8.02
C GLU A 223 7.28 25.25 -8.80
N THR A 224 8.06 25.46 -9.85
CA THR A 224 7.98 26.59 -10.77
C THR A 224 7.62 26.13 -12.16
N ALA A 225 7.60 27.02 -13.15
CA ALA A 225 7.51 26.61 -14.54
C ALA A 225 8.66 25.69 -14.94
N MET A 226 8.36 24.66 -15.74
CA MET A 226 9.37 23.80 -16.36
C MET A 226 10.12 24.60 -17.43
N GLU A 227 11.43 24.46 -17.48
CA GLU A 227 12.21 25.01 -18.59
C GLU A 227 11.91 24.25 -19.90
N PRO A 228 11.93 24.91 -21.06
CA PRO A 228 11.84 24.23 -22.34
C PRO A 228 12.86 23.09 -22.47
N GLY A 229 12.40 21.93 -22.90
CA GLY A 229 13.23 20.72 -23.03
C GLY A 229 12.44 19.42 -22.89
N ASP A 230 13.16 18.32 -22.91
CA ASP A 230 12.59 16.99 -22.76
C ASP A 230 12.44 16.60 -21.28
N TYR A 231 11.35 15.92 -20.94
CA TYR A 231 11.05 15.37 -19.63
C TYR A 231 10.50 13.95 -19.79
N TYR A 232 10.65 13.14 -18.74
CA TYR A 232 10.24 11.75 -18.78
C TYR A 232 9.39 11.40 -17.56
N ILE A 233 8.28 10.73 -17.83
CA ILE A 233 7.29 10.31 -16.83
C ILE A 233 7.35 8.80 -16.76
N ALA A 234 7.69 8.26 -15.58
CA ALA A 234 7.74 6.82 -15.35
C ALA A 234 6.34 6.29 -14.98
N MET A 235 6.02 5.10 -15.47
CA MET A 235 4.75 4.47 -15.18
C MET A 235 4.84 2.95 -15.26
N ILE A 236 3.86 2.27 -14.66
CA ILE A 236 3.69 0.82 -14.80
C ILE A 236 3.41 0.51 -16.28
N PRO A 237 4.18 -0.41 -16.90
CA PRO A 237 4.02 -0.76 -18.31
C PRO A 237 2.59 -1.24 -18.61
N ARG A 238 1.97 -0.65 -19.63
CA ARG A 238 0.58 -0.95 -20.04
C ARG A 238 0.35 -0.64 -21.52
N THR A 239 -0.60 -1.36 -22.08
CA THR A 239 -1.27 -0.95 -23.32
C THR A 239 -2.56 -0.22 -22.93
N LEU A 240 -2.75 0.99 -23.43
CA LEU A 240 -3.93 1.81 -23.19
C LEU A 240 -4.74 1.94 -24.45
N GLU A 241 -6.04 1.70 -24.39
CA GLU A 241 -6.99 2.06 -25.44
C GLU A 241 -7.48 3.49 -25.21
N GLY A 242 -6.67 4.44 -25.68
CA GLY A 242 -6.89 5.86 -25.46
C GLY A 242 -6.31 6.38 -24.16
N LEU A 243 -5.92 7.64 -24.19
CA LEU A 243 -5.41 8.38 -23.04
C LEU A 243 -5.72 9.88 -23.20
N SER A 244 -5.60 10.63 -22.13
CA SER A 244 -5.54 12.07 -22.13
C SER A 244 -4.25 12.58 -21.51
N VAL A 245 -3.76 13.71 -22.04
CA VAL A 245 -2.60 14.42 -21.50
C VAL A 245 -3.03 15.83 -21.18
N THR A 246 -2.96 16.20 -19.91
CA THR A 246 -3.35 17.51 -19.41
C THR A 246 -2.10 18.29 -19.02
N TYR A 247 -1.95 19.47 -19.61
CA TYR A 247 -0.93 20.45 -19.29
C TYR A 247 -1.52 21.51 -18.39
N THR A 248 -0.82 21.87 -17.32
CA THR A 248 -1.23 22.93 -16.40
C THR A 248 -0.16 24.01 -16.38
N LYS A 249 -0.56 25.25 -16.56
CA LYS A 249 0.31 26.43 -16.43
C LYS A 249 0.52 26.83 -14.98
N THR A 250 1.49 27.71 -14.76
CA THR A 250 1.75 28.32 -13.44
C THR A 250 0.59 29.17 -12.92
N ASP A 251 -0.27 29.69 -13.80
CA ASP A 251 -1.46 30.45 -13.46
C ASP A 251 -2.71 29.58 -13.21
N GLY A 252 -2.56 28.25 -13.26
CA GLY A 252 -3.62 27.28 -13.10
C GLY A 252 -4.42 26.96 -14.37
N SER A 253 -4.19 27.67 -15.50
CA SER A 253 -4.86 27.35 -16.76
C SER A 253 -4.49 25.95 -17.25
N VAL A 254 -5.45 25.22 -17.80
CA VAL A 254 -5.28 23.84 -18.24
C VAL A 254 -5.57 23.68 -19.74
N ALA A 255 -4.88 22.74 -20.37
CA ALA A 255 -5.18 22.26 -21.70
C ALA A 255 -5.09 20.74 -21.74
N THR A 256 -6.10 20.07 -22.27
CA THR A 256 -6.15 18.62 -22.35
C THR A 256 -6.19 18.17 -23.81
N VAL A 257 -5.32 17.25 -24.15
CA VAL A 257 -5.32 16.54 -25.45
C VAL A 257 -5.72 15.09 -25.18
N SER A 258 -6.78 14.63 -25.84
CA SER A 258 -7.24 13.26 -25.73
C SER A 258 -7.04 12.51 -27.03
N SER A 259 -6.68 11.25 -26.95
CA SER A 259 -6.54 10.34 -28.08
C SER A 259 -7.25 9.02 -27.78
N ALA A 260 -8.01 8.52 -28.74
CA ALA A 260 -8.62 7.18 -28.68
C ALA A 260 -7.67 6.10 -29.26
N THR A 261 -6.50 6.49 -29.76
CA THR A 261 -5.53 5.55 -30.32
C THR A 261 -4.94 4.68 -29.25
N THR A 262 -4.77 3.39 -29.55
CA THR A 262 -4.06 2.47 -28.68
C THR A 262 -2.58 2.86 -28.57
N VAL A 263 -2.10 3.05 -27.35
CA VAL A 263 -0.70 3.36 -27.04
C VAL A 263 -0.15 2.27 -26.14
N GLU A 264 0.98 1.70 -26.54
CA GLU A 264 1.69 0.70 -25.75
C GLU A 264 2.89 1.34 -25.05
N PHE A 265 2.83 1.41 -23.72
CA PHE A 265 3.96 1.77 -22.86
C PHE A 265 4.69 0.50 -22.44
N LYS A 266 5.74 0.16 -23.18
CA LYS A 266 6.54 -1.05 -22.94
C LYS A 266 7.55 -0.83 -21.82
N ARG A 267 7.78 -1.89 -21.03
CA ARG A 267 8.88 -1.95 -20.07
C ARG A 267 10.20 -1.57 -20.72
N ALA A 268 10.99 -0.77 -20.03
CA ALA A 268 12.33 -0.35 -20.43
C ALA A 268 12.38 0.38 -21.79
N THR A 269 11.28 1.02 -22.19
CA THR A 269 11.24 1.83 -23.43
C THR A 269 10.72 3.25 -23.18
N ILE A 270 11.12 4.15 -24.06
CA ILE A 270 10.66 5.55 -24.10
C ILE A 270 9.63 5.71 -25.20
N THR A 271 8.42 6.11 -24.83
CA THR A 271 7.32 6.40 -25.77
C THR A 271 7.15 7.92 -25.89
N PRO A 272 7.48 8.55 -27.01
CA PRO A 272 7.25 9.98 -27.21
C PRO A 272 5.77 10.27 -27.40
N LEU A 273 5.23 11.29 -26.72
CA LEU A 273 3.83 11.68 -26.87
C LEU A 273 3.60 12.63 -28.04
N GLY A 274 4.63 13.36 -28.51
CA GLY A 274 4.57 14.20 -29.72
C GLY A 274 3.61 15.39 -29.63
N ILE A 275 3.26 15.86 -28.43
CA ILE A 275 2.36 16.99 -28.21
C ILE A 275 3.18 18.26 -28.10
N ASP A 276 2.82 19.28 -28.88
CA ASP A 276 3.43 20.61 -28.84
C ASP A 276 2.57 21.53 -27.95
N ASP A 277 3.03 21.74 -26.74
CA ASP A 277 2.32 22.54 -25.72
C ASP A 277 2.15 24.01 -26.13
N SER A 278 3.03 24.54 -26.99
CA SER A 278 2.94 25.92 -27.47
C SER A 278 1.73 26.16 -28.39
N LYS A 279 1.15 25.10 -28.97
CA LYS A 279 -0.03 25.15 -29.84
C LYS A 279 -1.34 24.85 -29.10
N LEU A 280 -1.29 24.56 -27.82
CA LEU A 280 -2.48 24.23 -27.04
C LEU A 280 -3.26 25.48 -26.65
N THR A 281 -4.58 25.37 -26.70
CA THR A 281 -5.47 26.37 -26.13
C THR A 281 -5.70 26.08 -24.66
N PHE A 282 -5.20 26.94 -23.81
CA PHE A 282 -5.39 26.83 -22.37
C PHE A 282 -6.65 27.56 -21.95
N ILE A 283 -7.43 26.91 -21.15
CA ILE A 283 -8.63 27.45 -20.51
C ILE A 283 -8.26 27.67 -19.05
N LYS A 284 -8.35 28.89 -18.57
CA LYS A 284 -8.42 29.14 -17.16
C LYS A 284 -9.88 28.90 -16.80
N GLU A 285 -10.14 27.89 -16.01
CA GLU A 285 -11.42 27.81 -15.34
C GLU A 285 -11.53 29.14 -14.58
N GLU A 286 -12.44 30.01 -15.00
CA GLU A 286 -12.71 31.23 -14.22
C GLU A 286 -13.01 30.72 -12.83
N GLU A 287 -12.15 31.13 -11.90
CA GLU A 287 -12.40 30.87 -10.49
C GLU A 287 -13.84 31.34 -10.26
N PRO A 288 -14.77 30.45 -9.93
CA PRO A 288 -16.17 30.84 -9.78
C PRO A 288 -16.14 32.05 -8.89
N GLU A 289 -16.71 33.19 -9.36
CA GLU A 289 -16.73 34.47 -8.67
C GLU A 289 -16.91 34.18 -7.21
N THR A 290 -15.91 34.51 -6.40
CA THR A 290 -15.72 34.13 -4.99
C THR A 290 -17.01 33.61 -4.38
N PRO A 291 -17.22 32.30 -4.26
CA PRO A 291 -18.36 31.80 -3.51
C PRO A 291 -18.20 32.45 -2.14
N ALA A 292 -19.25 33.05 -1.64
CA ALA A 292 -19.35 33.44 -0.23
C ALA A 292 -18.60 32.38 0.60
N GLU A 293 -17.67 32.84 1.47
CA GLU A 293 -16.74 32.00 2.30
C GLU A 293 -17.15 30.55 2.34
N PRO A 294 -16.29 29.57 2.01
CA PRO A 294 -16.72 28.16 1.97
C PRO A 294 -17.53 27.96 3.23
N VAL A 295 -18.83 27.74 3.09
CA VAL A 295 -19.66 27.32 4.21
C VAL A 295 -19.03 26.02 4.62
N GLU A 296 -18.31 26.03 5.75
CA GLU A 296 -17.72 24.78 6.28
C GLU A 296 -18.86 23.77 6.28
N PRO A 297 -18.65 22.57 5.73
CA PRO A 297 -19.73 21.59 5.65
C PRO A 297 -20.30 21.42 7.06
N GLU A 298 -21.62 21.60 7.20
CA GLU A 298 -22.26 21.36 8.48
C GLU A 298 -21.90 19.97 8.96
N THR A 299 -21.37 19.87 10.17
CA THR A 299 -20.94 18.62 10.74
C THR A 299 -21.93 18.19 11.82
N LEU A 300 -22.45 16.98 11.69
CA LEU A 300 -23.24 16.33 12.73
C LEU A 300 -22.42 15.21 13.36
N THR A 301 -22.27 15.26 14.67
CA THR A 301 -21.60 14.19 15.42
C THR A 301 -22.59 13.49 16.33
N LEU A 302 -22.87 12.21 16.07
CA LEU A 302 -23.69 11.37 16.94
C LEU A 302 -22.79 10.56 17.87
N THR A 303 -23.04 10.62 19.17
CA THR A 303 -22.24 9.95 20.18
C THR A 303 -23.06 8.96 20.97
N ILE A 304 -22.74 7.68 20.85
CA ILE A 304 -23.16 6.62 21.77
C ILE A 304 -22.03 6.44 22.78
N ASP A 305 -22.22 6.93 24.00
CA ASP A 305 -21.28 6.79 25.10
C ASP A 305 -21.93 6.02 26.25
N CYS A 306 -21.43 4.82 26.50
CA CYS A 306 -22.00 3.92 27.48
C CYS A 306 -21.39 4.07 28.88
N ALA A 307 -20.46 5.01 29.09
CA ALA A 307 -19.72 5.13 30.36
C ALA A 307 -20.64 5.33 31.58
N ASN A 308 -21.74 6.07 31.40
CA ASN A 308 -22.71 6.38 32.45
C ASN A 308 -24.02 5.57 32.35
N GLY A 309 -24.00 4.44 31.71
CA GLY A 309 -25.16 3.61 31.43
C GLY A 309 -25.57 3.59 29.95
N GLN A 310 -26.79 3.11 29.66
CA GLN A 310 -27.27 3.06 28.29
C GLN A 310 -27.69 4.47 27.80
N PRO A 311 -27.21 4.89 26.63
CA PRO A 311 -27.51 6.22 26.09
C PRO A 311 -28.80 6.26 25.24
N PHE A 312 -29.60 5.19 25.26
CA PHE A 312 -30.80 5.08 24.46
C PHE A 312 -32.07 5.38 25.27
N THR A 313 -33.09 5.87 24.62
CA THR A 313 -34.39 6.19 25.24
C THR A 313 -35.15 4.94 25.70
N GLN A 314 -34.91 3.79 25.06
CA GLN A 314 -35.52 2.52 25.43
C GLN A 314 -34.77 1.88 26.61
N ASN A 315 -35.53 1.23 27.52
CA ASN A 315 -34.97 0.40 28.57
C ASN A 315 -34.48 -0.93 27.97
N ILE A 316 -33.20 -1.03 27.67
CA ILE A 316 -32.59 -2.22 27.10
C ILE A 316 -32.28 -3.19 28.23
N ALA A 317 -32.82 -4.41 28.15
CA ALA A 317 -32.62 -5.43 29.16
C ALA A 317 -31.14 -5.78 29.37
N THR A 318 -30.68 -5.66 30.59
CA THR A 318 -29.30 -5.96 31.00
C THR A 318 -29.12 -7.42 31.49
N SER A 319 -30.21 -8.20 31.64
CA SER A 319 -30.19 -9.53 32.26
C SER A 319 -30.07 -10.68 31.26
N ASN A 320 -29.45 -11.76 31.73
CA ASN A 320 -29.10 -12.97 30.98
C ASN A 320 -30.26 -13.88 30.57
N SER A 321 -31.49 -13.56 30.90
CA SER A 321 -32.55 -14.57 30.93
C SER A 321 -33.51 -14.59 29.71
N ASN A 322 -33.51 -13.60 28.86
CA ASN A 322 -34.43 -13.56 27.70
C ASN A 322 -33.69 -13.36 26.40
N TYR A 323 -33.51 -14.45 25.67
CA TYR A 323 -32.84 -14.53 24.37
C TYR A 323 -33.78 -14.26 23.16
N GLU A 324 -34.84 -13.48 23.35
CA GLU A 324 -35.95 -13.47 22.38
C GLU A 324 -35.77 -12.55 21.16
N LYS A 325 -34.82 -11.64 21.18
CA LYS A 325 -34.61 -10.75 20.01
C LYS A 325 -33.14 -10.60 19.66
N THR A 326 -32.83 -10.94 18.44
CA THR A 326 -31.49 -10.75 17.85
C THR A 326 -31.32 -9.37 17.25
N GLU A 327 -32.39 -8.72 16.84
CA GLU A 327 -32.39 -7.39 16.22
C GLU A 327 -33.42 -6.47 16.88
N GLY A 328 -33.05 -5.19 17.03
CA GLY A 328 -33.94 -4.16 17.58
C GLY A 328 -33.52 -2.76 17.18
N THR A 329 -34.51 -1.86 17.15
CA THR A 329 -34.25 -0.42 16.94
C THR A 329 -34.06 0.28 18.27
N TRP A 330 -32.92 0.95 18.44
CA TRP A 330 -32.56 1.70 19.64
C TRP A 330 -32.46 3.18 19.28
N ILE A 331 -33.16 4.03 20.00
CA ILE A 331 -33.23 5.45 19.72
C ILE A 331 -32.20 6.20 20.58
N LEU A 332 -31.26 6.85 19.93
CA LEU A 332 -30.42 7.86 20.54
C LEU A 332 -31.13 9.20 20.43
N GLU A 333 -31.37 9.86 21.54
CA GLU A 333 -31.82 11.26 21.54
C GLU A 333 -30.62 12.18 21.78
N GLN A 334 -30.39 13.10 20.85
CA GLN A 334 -29.33 14.08 20.97
C GLN A 334 -29.83 15.41 20.43
N ASP A 335 -29.68 16.48 21.21
CA ASP A 335 -30.11 17.82 20.87
C ASP A 335 -31.60 17.94 20.49
N GLY A 336 -32.45 17.12 21.13
CA GLY A 336 -33.90 17.07 20.90
C GLY A 336 -34.32 16.36 19.62
N VAL A 337 -33.37 15.67 18.95
CA VAL A 337 -33.62 14.87 17.73
C VAL A 337 -33.41 13.38 18.04
N GLU A 338 -34.32 12.55 17.55
CA GLU A 338 -34.25 11.09 17.67
C GLU A 338 -33.51 10.45 16.48
N TYR A 339 -32.51 9.65 16.78
CA TYR A 339 -31.71 8.92 15.80
C TYR A 339 -31.89 7.41 15.99
N PRO A 340 -32.57 6.71 15.05
CA PRO A 340 -32.79 5.28 15.15
C PRO A 340 -31.57 4.50 14.68
N PHE A 341 -31.03 3.68 15.57
CA PHE A 341 -30.01 2.67 15.27
C PHE A 341 -30.66 1.30 15.25
N VAL A 342 -30.35 0.47 14.24
CA VAL A 342 -30.76 -0.93 14.25
C VAL A 342 -29.59 -1.77 14.74
N ILE A 343 -29.75 -2.45 15.86
CA ILE A 343 -28.70 -3.23 16.47
C ILE A 343 -29.07 -4.70 16.40
N ASP A 344 -28.25 -5.48 15.71
CA ASP A 344 -28.30 -6.93 15.62
C ASP A 344 -27.15 -7.53 16.44
N CYS A 345 -27.48 -8.24 17.49
CA CYS A 345 -26.51 -8.87 18.38
C CYS A 345 -26.17 -10.32 18.00
N GLY A 346 -26.69 -10.82 16.91
CA GLY A 346 -26.51 -12.21 16.45
C GLY A 346 -27.46 -13.21 17.12
N THR A 347 -27.07 -14.49 17.19
CA THR A 347 -27.96 -15.59 17.55
C THR A 347 -28.47 -15.64 19.00
N LYS A 348 -27.87 -14.87 19.90
CA LYS A 348 -28.19 -14.99 21.36
C LYS A 348 -28.69 -13.71 22.01
N GLY A 349 -29.37 -12.88 21.24
CA GLY A 349 -29.97 -11.66 21.76
C GLY A 349 -28.93 -10.55 22.06
N TYR A 350 -29.40 -9.33 22.04
CA TYR A 350 -28.61 -8.16 22.36
C TYR A 350 -28.43 -8.00 23.86
N ARG A 351 -27.32 -7.37 24.24
CA ARG A 351 -27.08 -7.04 25.64
C ARG A 351 -26.38 -5.71 25.78
N PHE A 352 -26.85 -5.00 26.79
CA PHE A 352 -26.07 -3.93 27.37
C PHE A 352 -25.40 -4.50 28.66
N VAL A 353 -24.09 -4.63 28.66
CA VAL A 353 -23.31 -5.28 29.71
C VAL A 353 -22.11 -4.45 30.08
N SER A 354 -21.93 -4.20 31.39
CA SER A 354 -20.73 -3.49 31.87
C SER A 354 -20.45 -2.19 31.10
N ASN A 355 -21.47 -1.35 30.98
CA ASN A 355 -21.40 -0.08 30.28
C ASN A 355 -20.90 -0.21 28.82
N SER A 356 -21.41 -1.20 28.10
CA SER A 356 -21.09 -1.41 26.69
C SER A 356 -22.19 -2.15 25.96
N ILE A 357 -22.28 -1.94 24.65
CA ILE A 357 -23.10 -2.73 23.74
C ILE A 357 -22.32 -4.00 23.40
N ARG A 358 -22.87 -5.17 23.74
CA ARG A 358 -22.24 -6.45 23.44
C ARG A 358 -22.81 -7.00 22.13
N LEU A 359 -21.97 -7.10 21.11
CA LEU A 359 -22.26 -7.70 19.84
C LEU A 359 -21.75 -9.14 19.78
N ASN A 360 -22.46 -9.98 19.03
CA ASN A 360 -22.02 -11.31 18.63
C ASN A 360 -21.79 -12.28 19.80
N GLU A 361 -22.80 -12.54 20.59
CA GLU A 361 -22.72 -13.56 21.65
C GLU A 361 -23.19 -14.94 21.17
N GLY A 362 -22.32 -15.92 21.27
CA GLY A 362 -22.69 -17.34 21.20
C GLY A 362 -22.46 -18.04 19.88
N GLY A 363 -21.50 -17.66 19.07
CA GLY A 363 -21.11 -18.49 17.95
C GLY A 363 -20.77 -17.75 16.66
N SER A 364 -21.12 -18.33 15.54
CA SER A 364 -20.70 -17.98 14.18
C SER A 364 -21.48 -16.85 13.51
N THR A 365 -22.44 -16.25 14.20
CA THR A 365 -23.23 -15.15 13.63
C THR A 365 -22.69 -13.79 14.02
N LYS A 366 -22.88 -12.83 13.16
CA LYS A 366 -22.37 -11.47 13.29
C LYS A 366 -23.30 -10.59 14.08
N GLY A 367 -22.71 -9.74 14.94
CA GLY A 367 -23.42 -8.59 15.45
C GLY A 367 -23.11 -7.35 14.61
N SER A 368 -24.09 -6.50 14.41
CA SER A 368 -23.94 -5.25 13.69
C SER A 368 -24.73 -4.12 14.32
N ILE A 369 -24.26 -2.89 14.09
CA ILE A 369 -24.96 -1.65 14.35
C ILE A 369 -25.19 -0.96 13.02
N LYS A 370 -26.44 -0.82 12.59
CA LYS A 370 -26.82 -0.03 11.43
C LYS A 370 -27.01 1.41 11.88
N THR A 371 -26.28 2.33 11.26
CA THR A 371 -26.36 3.76 11.54
C THR A 371 -27.64 4.37 10.97
N PRO A 372 -28.14 5.48 11.52
CA PRO A 372 -29.21 6.24 10.88
C PRO A 372 -28.75 6.78 9.52
N ALA A 373 -29.70 6.92 8.60
CA ALA A 373 -29.51 7.72 7.39
C ALA A 373 -29.88 9.17 7.73
N ILE A 374 -28.95 10.08 7.54
CA ILE A 374 -29.15 11.50 7.82
C ILE A 374 -29.41 12.22 6.49
N GLU A 375 -30.47 13.03 6.46
CA GLU A 375 -30.86 13.78 5.27
C GLU A 375 -29.77 14.75 4.86
N SER A 376 -29.40 14.76 3.58
CA SER A 376 -28.38 15.62 2.99
C SER A 376 -26.97 15.50 3.62
N MET A 377 -26.71 14.44 4.38
CA MET A 377 -25.41 14.20 5.01
C MET A 377 -24.84 12.84 4.67
N LYS A 378 -23.52 12.75 4.52
CA LYS A 378 -22.75 11.53 4.32
C LYS A 378 -21.93 11.21 5.58
N LEU A 379 -21.83 9.95 5.94
CA LEU A 379 -20.97 9.48 7.04
C LEU A 379 -19.49 9.56 6.62
N VAL A 380 -18.68 10.36 7.30
CA VAL A 380 -17.26 10.55 6.94
C VAL A 380 -16.30 9.90 7.92
N SER A 381 -16.73 9.70 9.16
CA SER A 381 -15.86 9.09 10.16
C SER A 381 -16.66 8.24 11.15
N VAL A 382 -16.03 7.15 11.62
CA VAL A 382 -16.53 6.28 12.67
C VAL A 382 -15.41 6.05 13.68
N TYR A 383 -15.59 6.55 14.90
CA TYR A 383 -14.72 6.21 16.02
C TYR A 383 -15.36 5.10 16.83
N VAL A 384 -14.58 4.09 17.21
CA VAL A 384 -15.02 2.96 18.02
C VAL A 384 -14.06 2.73 19.19
N ASN A 385 -14.62 2.66 20.39
CA ASN A 385 -13.91 2.16 21.57
C ASN A 385 -14.46 0.78 21.93
N VAL A 386 -13.60 -0.24 21.88
CA VAL A 386 -13.92 -1.63 22.21
C VAL A 386 -13.36 -1.98 23.58
N THR A 387 -14.21 -2.16 24.57
CA THR A 387 -13.80 -2.60 25.88
C THR A 387 -13.88 -4.11 26.00
N ASN A 388 -12.96 -4.66 26.80
CA ASN A 388 -13.01 -6.02 27.31
C ASN A 388 -13.31 -7.12 26.29
N GLY A 389 -12.51 -7.19 25.27
CA GLY A 389 -12.42 -8.44 24.55
C GLY A 389 -11.84 -9.51 25.49
N PRO A 390 -12.56 -10.57 25.87
CA PRO A 390 -11.91 -11.65 26.57
C PRO A 390 -10.78 -12.19 25.69
N SER A 391 -9.57 -12.20 26.21
CA SER A 391 -8.41 -13.03 25.87
C SER A 391 -8.10 -13.37 24.39
N ALA A 392 -8.78 -12.82 23.41
CA ALA A 392 -8.53 -13.16 22.01
C ALA A 392 -7.91 -11.97 21.26
N ASP A 393 -6.69 -12.15 20.81
CA ASP A 393 -6.06 -11.33 19.78
C ASP A 393 -6.97 -11.25 18.53
N GLY A 394 -6.98 -10.10 17.87
CA GLY A 394 -7.56 -9.98 16.54
C GLY A 394 -9.06 -9.74 16.49
N LYS A 395 -9.67 -9.01 17.44
CA LYS A 395 -11.03 -8.53 17.22
C LYS A 395 -11.04 -7.53 16.09
N GLU A 396 -11.92 -7.77 15.13
CA GLU A 396 -12.05 -6.93 13.95
C GLU A 396 -13.43 -6.28 13.94
N VAL A 397 -13.46 -4.98 13.67
CA VAL A 397 -14.65 -4.19 13.39
C VAL A 397 -14.56 -3.66 11.97
N TYR A 398 -15.65 -3.77 11.24
CA TYR A 398 -15.77 -3.35 9.85
C TYR A 398 -16.84 -2.28 9.73
N VAL A 399 -16.64 -1.34 8.81
CA VAL A 399 -17.69 -0.44 8.33
C VAL A 399 -18.04 -0.82 6.89
N SER A 400 -19.31 -1.07 6.62
CA SER A 400 -19.79 -1.57 5.32
C SER A 400 -21.09 -0.90 4.90
N ALA A 401 -21.29 -0.75 3.60
CA ALA A 401 -22.57 -0.28 3.03
C ALA A 401 -23.68 -1.35 3.07
N VAL A 402 -23.32 -2.61 3.28
CA VAL A 402 -24.27 -3.73 3.30
C VAL A 402 -24.05 -4.58 4.57
N ASN A 403 -25.14 -5.13 5.12
CA ASN A 403 -25.05 -6.12 6.19
C ASN A 403 -24.65 -7.47 5.59
N ASN A 404 -23.36 -7.66 5.36
CA ASN A 404 -22.87 -8.84 4.69
C ASN A 404 -22.48 -9.93 5.69
N SER A 405 -23.02 -11.14 5.52
CA SER A 405 -22.72 -12.31 6.35
C SER A 405 -21.41 -13.00 5.99
N SER A 406 -20.86 -12.81 4.81
CA SER A 406 -19.51 -13.22 4.43
C SER A 406 -18.58 -12.02 4.61
N TYR A 407 -17.44 -12.21 5.25
CA TYR A 407 -16.43 -11.16 5.50
C TYR A 407 -15.73 -10.76 4.19
N ASP A 408 -16.52 -10.52 3.13
CA ASP A 408 -16.03 -10.24 1.80
C ASP A 408 -15.78 -8.75 1.60
N THR A 409 -14.75 -8.51 1.01
CA THR A 409 -14.07 -7.47 0.19
C THR A 409 -14.76 -6.13 -0.08
N ASN A 410 -16.00 -5.88 0.33
CA ASN A 410 -16.77 -4.66 0.08
C ASN A 410 -17.00 -3.82 1.35
N TYR A 411 -16.02 -3.73 2.23
CA TYR A 411 -16.09 -2.83 3.38
C TYR A 411 -15.42 -1.50 3.08
N LEU A 412 -15.98 -0.43 3.65
CA LEU A 412 -15.44 0.93 3.54
C LEU A 412 -14.22 1.16 4.45
N GLY A 413 -14.12 0.38 5.52
CA GLY A 413 -12.99 0.40 6.45
C GLY A 413 -12.98 -0.83 7.34
N MET A 414 -11.80 -1.30 7.73
CA MET A 414 -11.58 -2.39 8.67
C MET A 414 -10.47 -2.01 9.65
N GLN A 415 -10.72 -2.27 10.94
CA GLN A 415 -9.71 -2.13 11.98
C GLN A 415 -9.67 -3.39 12.84
N ALA A 416 -8.47 -3.92 13.04
CA ALA A 416 -8.20 -4.98 13.99
C ALA A 416 -7.77 -4.38 15.33
N PHE A 417 -8.37 -4.88 16.41
CA PHE A 417 -8.01 -4.52 17.78
C PHE A 417 -7.11 -5.63 18.33
N ALA A 418 -5.83 -5.34 18.46
CA ALA A 418 -4.87 -6.25 19.06
C ALA A 418 -4.98 -6.16 20.60
N LYS A 419 -4.68 -7.27 21.27
CA LYS A 419 -4.45 -7.25 22.71
C LYS A 419 -3.17 -6.46 22.97
N ASN A 420 -3.33 -5.19 23.27
CA ASN A 420 -2.22 -4.31 23.62
C ASN A 420 -2.04 -4.34 25.15
N PRO A 421 -0.83 -4.50 25.70
CA PRO A 421 -0.57 -4.30 27.12
C PRO A 421 -1.00 -2.91 27.61
N ASP A 422 -1.09 -1.92 26.72
CA ASP A 422 -1.47 -0.54 27.05
C ASP A 422 -2.99 -0.27 26.97
N ASN A 423 -3.83 -1.28 26.74
CA ASN A 423 -5.31 -1.17 26.64
C ASN A 423 -5.84 -0.11 25.65
N VAL A 424 -5.12 0.20 24.59
CA VAL A 424 -5.61 1.12 23.54
C VAL A 424 -6.60 0.35 22.65
N ASN A 425 -7.86 0.43 23.00
CA ASN A 425 -8.97 -0.21 22.28
C ASN A 425 -9.76 0.79 21.43
N GLU A 426 -9.11 1.85 20.98
CA GLU A 426 -9.74 2.95 20.25
C GLU A 426 -9.24 3.00 18.81
N LYS A 427 -10.16 3.11 17.87
CA LYS A 427 -9.86 3.22 16.46
C LYS A 427 -10.81 4.18 15.76
N THR A 428 -10.27 4.95 14.81
CA THR A 428 -11.04 5.81 13.92
C THR A 428 -10.95 5.30 12.50
N PHE A 429 -12.09 5.21 11.84
CA PHE A 429 -12.22 4.92 10.42
C PHE A 429 -12.51 6.23 9.71
N ASN A 430 -11.62 6.68 8.85
CA ASN A 430 -11.90 7.76 7.91
C ASN A 430 -12.45 7.12 6.64
N LEU A 431 -13.69 7.46 6.31
CA LEU A 431 -14.44 6.77 5.27
C LEU A 431 -14.40 7.57 3.96
N THR A 432 -14.14 6.86 2.88
CA THR A 432 -14.26 7.38 1.51
C THR A 432 -15.33 6.61 0.76
N GLY A 433 -15.98 7.24 -0.23
CA GLY A 433 -17.02 6.59 -1.03
C GLY A 433 -18.38 6.43 -0.33
N THR A 434 -18.61 7.16 0.76
CA THR A 434 -19.95 7.25 1.39
C THR A 434 -20.84 8.23 0.63
N ALA A 435 -22.16 8.02 0.71
CA ALA A 435 -23.16 8.88 0.06
C ALA A 435 -24.11 9.47 1.09
N ALA A 436 -24.74 10.60 0.75
CA ALA A 436 -25.80 11.20 1.55
C ALA A 436 -27.03 10.27 1.62
N ASN A 437 -27.84 10.45 2.66
CA ASN A 437 -29.09 9.70 2.87
C ASN A 437 -28.90 8.18 2.94
N LYS A 438 -27.72 7.69 3.35
CA LYS A 438 -27.42 6.27 3.45
C LYS A 438 -27.06 5.85 4.88
N SER A 439 -27.54 4.65 5.23
CA SER A 439 -27.11 3.94 6.43
C SER A 439 -25.94 3.04 6.13
N TYR A 440 -25.07 2.87 7.12
CA TYR A 440 -23.92 1.98 7.08
C TYR A 440 -23.97 1.00 8.24
N TYR A 441 -23.25 -0.10 8.14
CA TYR A 441 -23.20 -1.14 9.15
C TYR A 441 -21.82 -1.17 9.80
N ILE A 442 -21.81 -1.12 11.12
CA ILE A 442 -20.61 -1.36 11.95
C ILE A 442 -20.71 -2.80 12.40
N ILE A 443 -19.85 -3.66 11.88
CA ILE A 443 -19.95 -5.11 12.02
C ILE A 443 -18.83 -5.64 12.89
N ALA A 444 -19.17 -6.39 13.94
CA ALA A 444 -18.21 -7.10 14.76
C ALA A 444 -18.02 -8.54 14.25
N LYS A 445 -16.81 -8.92 13.89
CA LYS A 445 -16.49 -10.26 13.38
C LYS A 445 -16.41 -11.32 14.48
N HIS A 446 -15.94 -10.96 15.64
CA HIS A 446 -15.62 -11.91 16.69
C HIS A 446 -16.66 -11.92 17.82
N ASN A 447 -16.78 -13.09 18.45
CA ASN A 447 -17.69 -13.31 19.57
C ASN A 447 -17.40 -12.35 20.74
N LYS A 448 -18.46 -11.85 21.38
CA LYS A 448 -18.42 -11.01 22.58
C LYS A 448 -17.67 -9.69 22.39
N THR A 449 -17.76 -9.07 21.22
CA THR A 449 -17.24 -7.72 21.03
C THR A 449 -18.09 -6.72 21.79
N GLN A 450 -17.48 -5.92 22.65
CA GLN A 450 -18.14 -4.93 23.49
C GLN A 450 -17.73 -3.51 23.05
N ILE A 451 -18.70 -2.73 22.60
CA ILE A 451 -18.49 -1.33 22.18
C ILE A 451 -18.93 -0.44 23.35
N ALA A 452 -17.99 0.26 23.96
CA ALA A 452 -18.25 1.21 25.04
C ALA A 452 -18.56 2.61 24.51
N LYS A 453 -17.95 2.97 23.41
CA LYS A 453 -18.18 4.27 22.77
C LYS A 453 -18.14 4.13 21.25
N LEU A 454 -19.08 4.80 20.62
CA LEU A 454 -19.17 4.92 19.17
C LEU A 454 -19.44 6.41 18.85
N VAL A 455 -18.63 7.00 18.00
CA VAL A 455 -18.87 8.36 17.51
C VAL A 455 -18.93 8.31 15.99
N LEU A 456 -20.03 8.84 15.45
CA LEU A 456 -20.28 8.94 14.02
C LEU A 456 -20.21 10.41 13.63
N THR A 457 -19.37 10.73 12.67
CA THR A 457 -19.29 12.08 12.11
C THR A 457 -19.87 12.07 10.70
N TYR A 458 -20.83 12.93 10.49
CA TYR A 458 -21.47 13.19 9.20
C TYR A 458 -21.10 14.60 8.74
N GLU A 459 -21.00 14.78 7.43
CA GLU A 459 -20.82 16.07 6.78
C GLU A 459 -21.95 16.31 5.78
N SER A 460 -22.42 17.56 5.69
CA SER A 460 -23.37 17.96 4.67
C SER A 460 -22.76 17.78 3.28
N VAL A 461 -23.60 17.36 2.33
CA VAL A 461 -23.26 17.33 0.92
C VAL A 461 -23.87 18.57 0.30
N THR A 462 -23.04 19.55 -0.06
CA THR A 462 -23.47 20.66 -0.92
C THR A 462 -23.76 20.10 -2.31
N GLU A 463 -24.96 20.31 -2.81
CA GLU A 463 -25.34 19.98 -4.20
C GLU A 463 -24.51 20.74 -5.21
#